data_40704f9a8514cf04fc9063eb14ac7809
#
_entry.id   40704f9a8514cf04fc9063eb14ac7809
#
_cell.length_a   1.000
_cell.length_b   1.000
_cell.length_c   1.000
_cell.angle_alpha   90.00
_cell.angle_beta   90.00
_cell.angle_gamma   90.00
#
_symmetry.space_group_name_H-M   'P 1'
#
loop_
_entity.id
_entity.type
_entity.pdbx_description
1 polymer ?
#
loop_
_entity_poly.entity_id
_entity_poly.type
_entity_poly.pdbx_seq_one_letter_code
_entity_poly.pdbx_strand_id
1 'polypeptide(L)'
;MNTPHLLSSLSRSQLQDRLFGDGLDLLIPPFAVRVQSRIDVVAEGLACLYADYQIPPFRGTGFSDFHVSLLSCRRWFRPLCAFQLDGVQPFTPLALSEAFALFEWGLNWCVTSHCHQWVTLHAAVLERDGRAVILPAPPGSGKSTLCAALMFRGWRLLSDELTLLEPESGLVMPCPRPVSLKNISIDVIRERAPDCTIGPLAHDTQKGTVA
;
A
#
# COMPACT_ATOMS: atom_id res chain seq x y z
N MET A 1 -21.13 -1.05 -20.46
CA MET A 1 -20.42 -1.02 -19.17
C MET A 1 -18.99 -0.58 -19.47
N ASN A 2 -18.54 0.57 -18.97
CA ASN A 2 -17.16 1.00 -19.20
C ASN A 2 -16.21 0.05 -18.47
N THR A 3 -15.30 -0.57 -19.19
CA THR A 3 -14.20 -1.36 -18.60
C THR A 3 -13.43 -0.47 -17.63
N PRO A 4 -13.21 -0.91 -16.39
CA PRO A 4 -12.45 -0.11 -15.43
C PRO A 4 -11.03 0.12 -15.98
N HIS A 5 -10.55 1.35 -15.91
CA HIS A 5 -9.17 1.65 -16.25
C HIS A 5 -8.28 1.16 -15.10
N LEU A 6 -7.36 0.25 -15.39
CA LEU A 6 -6.38 -0.25 -14.42
C LEU A 6 -5.08 0.56 -14.53
N LEU A 7 -4.31 0.59 -13.45
CA LEU A 7 -2.99 1.24 -13.43
C LEU A 7 -2.07 0.65 -14.50
N SER A 8 -2.13 -0.67 -14.73
CA SER A 8 -1.37 -1.38 -15.78
C SER A 8 -1.68 -0.92 -17.21
N SER A 9 -2.79 -0.20 -17.43
CA SER A 9 -3.08 0.39 -18.74
C SER A 9 -2.23 1.62 -19.08
N LEU A 10 -1.53 2.18 -18.10
CA LEU A 10 -0.64 3.32 -18.30
C LEU A 10 0.76 2.85 -18.70
N SER A 11 1.36 3.51 -19.68
CA SER A 11 2.80 3.39 -19.91
C SER A 11 3.59 4.00 -18.74
N ARG A 12 4.88 3.63 -18.61
CA ARG A 12 5.75 4.20 -17.57
C ARG A 12 5.79 5.73 -17.63
N SER A 13 5.87 6.31 -18.83
CA SER A 13 5.87 7.75 -18.99
C SER A 13 4.54 8.38 -18.56
N GLN A 14 3.41 7.78 -18.93
CA GLN A 14 2.09 8.26 -18.52
C GLN A 14 1.89 8.21 -17.00
N LEU A 15 2.39 7.16 -16.34
CA LEU A 15 2.37 7.04 -14.90
C LEU A 15 3.20 8.15 -14.24
N GLN A 16 4.43 8.36 -14.72
CA GLN A 16 5.30 9.42 -14.23
C GLN A 16 4.70 10.80 -14.44
N ASP A 17 4.15 11.08 -15.63
CA ASP A 17 3.50 12.36 -15.95
C ASP A 17 2.33 12.66 -14.99
N ARG A 18 1.54 11.63 -14.62
CA ARG A 18 0.45 11.79 -13.63
C ARG A 18 1.00 12.05 -12.24
N LEU A 19 1.96 11.26 -11.78
CA LEU A 19 2.58 11.42 -10.47
C LEU A 19 3.28 12.78 -10.29
N PHE A 20 3.90 13.31 -11.37
CA PHE A 20 4.65 14.58 -11.36
C PHE A 20 3.76 15.81 -11.51
N GLY A 21 2.59 15.64 -12.12
CA GLY A 21 1.62 16.70 -12.39
C GLY A 21 0.58 16.84 -11.26
N ASP A 22 -0.69 16.72 -11.66
CA ASP A 22 -1.84 16.90 -10.74
C ASP A 22 -2.02 15.75 -9.74
N GLY A 23 -1.23 14.70 -9.86
CA GLY A 23 -1.31 13.48 -9.07
C GLY A 23 -1.99 12.33 -9.82
N LEU A 24 -1.71 11.12 -9.33
CA LEU A 24 -2.36 9.88 -9.74
C LEU A 24 -3.50 9.57 -8.77
N ASP A 25 -4.73 9.59 -9.25
CA ASP A 25 -5.86 9.09 -8.49
C ASP A 25 -5.89 7.56 -8.56
N LEU A 26 -5.87 6.91 -7.42
CA LEU A 26 -5.83 5.45 -7.27
C LEU A 26 -6.95 4.99 -6.33
N LEU A 27 -7.74 4.01 -6.77
CA LEU A 27 -8.77 3.41 -5.92
C LEU A 27 -8.17 2.26 -5.11
N ILE A 28 -7.95 2.49 -3.85
CA ILE A 28 -7.51 1.48 -2.85
C ILE A 28 -8.70 1.23 -1.93
N PRO A 29 -9.59 0.30 -2.25
CA PRO A 29 -10.84 0.16 -1.49
C PRO A 29 -10.60 0.11 0.02
N PRO A 30 -11.45 0.79 0.82
CA PRO A 30 -12.61 1.60 0.41
C PRO A 30 -12.28 3.05 0.03
N PHE A 31 -11.01 3.40 -0.13
CA PHE A 31 -10.52 4.77 -0.28
C PHE A 31 -10.16 5.12 -1.72
N ALA A 32 -10.35 6.41 -2.06
CA ALA A 32 -9.73 7.06 -3.21
C ALA A 32 -8.51 7.85 -2.72
N VAL A 33 -7.34 7.56 -3.26
CA VAL A 33 -6.08 8.19 -2.85
C VAL A 33 -5.46 8.92 -4.04
N ARG A 34 -5.15 10.20 -3.87
CA ARG A 34 -4.35 10.95 -4.83
C ARG A 34 -2.90 10.91 -4.41
N VAL A 35 -2.04 10.39 -5.29
CA VAL A 35 -0.61 10.23 -5.02
C VAL A 35 0.19 11.16 -5.90
N GLN A 36 1.06 11.99 -5.30
CA GLN A 36 2.03 12.82 -6.00
C GLN A 36 3.45 12.43 -5.59
N SER A 37 4.33 12.22 -6.57
CA SER A 37 5.74 11.94 -6.32
C SER A 37 6.58 12.17 -7.58
N ARG A 38 7.85 12.61 -7.37
CA ARG A 38 8.89 12.63 -8.39
C ARG A 38 10.01 11.63 -8.10
N ILE A 39 9.73 10.65 -7.26
CA ILE A 39 10.70 9.66 -6.79
C ILE A 39 10.46 8.37 -7.57
N ASP A 40 11.45 7.93 -8.35
CA ASP A 40 11.31 6.79 -9.25
C ASP A 40 10.90 5.50 -8.54
N VAL A 41 11.44 5.22 -7.35
CA VAL A 41 11.09 3.99 -6.60
C VAL A 41 9.61 3.96 -6.19
N VAL A 42 8.95 5.12 -6.05
CA VAL A 42 7.50 5.18 -5.80
C VAL A 42 6.73 4.79 -7.07
N ALA A 43 7.13 5.33 -8.22
CA ALA A 43 6.52 4.97 -9.51
C ALA A 43 6.72 3.48 -9.83
N GLU A 44 7.91 2.93 -9.56
CA GLU A 44 8.22 1.51 -9.74
C GLU A 44 7.40 0.61 -8.82
N GLY A 45 7.28 0.97 -7.54
CA GLY A 45 6.47 0.22 -6.58
C GLY A 45 4.99 0.21 -6.95
N LEU A 46 4.44 1.36 -7.36
CA LEU A 46 3.07 1.46 -7.83
C LEU A 46 2.84 0.64 -9.10
N ALA A 47 3.70 0.75 -10.10
CA ALA A 47 3.60 -0.03 -11.33
C ALA A 47 3.67 -1.54 -11.08
N CYS A 48 4.48 -1.97 -10.10
CA CYS A 48 4.70 -3.35 -9.76
C CYS A 48 3.56 -3.95 -8.93
N LEU A 49 3.16 -3.30 -7.84
CA LEU A 49 2.28 -3.87 -6.84
C LEU A 49 0.83 -3.38 -6.92
N TYR A 50 0.59 -2.27 -7.62
CA TYR A 50 -0.75 -1.69 -7.81
C TYR A 50 -1.25 -1.77 -9.26
N ALA A 51 -0.62 -2.61 -10.09
CA ALA A 51 -0.93 -2.78 -11.51
C ALA A 51 -2.42 -3.02 -11.78
N ASP A 52 -3.07 -3.82 -10.94
CA ASP A 52 -4.48 -4.23 -11.08
C ASP A 52 -5.46 -3.32 -10.34
N TYR A 53 -4.97 -2.24 -9.73
CA TYR A 53 -5.84 -1.28 -9.07
C TYR A 53 -6.48 -0.33 -10.08
N GLN A 54 -7.71 0.06 -9.78
CA GLN A 54 -8.46 0.96 -10.64
C GLN A 54 -7.96 2.39 -10.53
N ILE A 55 -7.93 3.08 -11.65
CA ILE A 55 -7.70 4.51 -11.74
C ILE A 55 -8.93 5.17 -12.37
N PRO A 56 -9.37 6.36 -11.90
CA PRO A 56 -10.45 7.09 -12.55
C PRO A 56 -10.10 7.43 -14.00
N PRO A 57 -11.08 7.40 -14.91
CA PRO A 57 -10.85 7.67 -16.33
C PRO A 57 -10.42 9.12 -16.60
N PHE A 58 -10.73 10.05 -15.71
CA PHE A 58 -10.45 11.49 -15.85
C PHE A 58 -9.43 11.95 -14.82
N ARG A 59 -8.48 12.81 -15.26
CA ARG A 59 -7.46 13.39 -14.37
C ARG A 59 -8.07 14.44 -13.46
N GLY A 60 -7.76 14.35 -12.16
CA GLY A 60 -7.93 15.46 -11.21
C GLY A 60 -9.35 15.93 -10.90
N THR A 61 -10.40 15.25 -11.41
CA THR A 61 -11.78 15.69 -11.29
C THR A 61 -12.60 14.98 -10.21
N GLY A 62 -12.01 13.96 -9.56
CA GLY A 62 -12.67 13.15 -8.55
C GLY A 62 -12.36 13.63 -7.12
N PHE A 63 -13.26 13.31 -6.20
CA PHE A 63 -13.00 13.38 -4.77
C PHE A 63 -11.93 12.32 -4.42
N SER A 64 -10.99 12.69 -3.56
CA SER A 64 -10.02 11.76 -2.97
C SER A 64 -10.07 11.90 -1.45
N ASP A 65 -10.12 10.76 -0.76
CA ASP A 65 -10.14 10.72 0.71
C ASP A 65 -8.80 11.20 1.29
N PHE A 66 -7.70 10.93 0.57
CA PHE A 66 -6.36 11.30 0.99
C PHE A 66 -5.56 11.90 -0.18
N HIS A 67 -4.92 13.04 0.03
CA HIS A 67 -3.94 13.62 -0.89
C HIS A 67 -2.53 13.41 -0.33
N VAL A 68 -1.84 12.40 -0.84
CA VAL A 68 -0.54 11.95 -0.36
C VAL A 68 0.56 12.43 -1.30
N SER A 69 1.61 13.03 -0.74
CA SER A 69 2.80 13.43 -1.49
C SER A 69 4.07 12.81 -0.92
N LEU A 70 4.91 12.24 -1.78
CA LEU A 70 6.25 11.77 -1.46
C LEU A 70 7.25 12.75 -2.09
N LEU A 71 7.89 13.57 -1.27
CA LEU A 71 8.76 14.65 -1.71
C LEU A 71 10.23 14.34 -1.44
N SER A 72 11.07 14.46 -2.48
CA SER A 72 12.51 14.41 -2.29
C SER A 72 12.98 15.66 -1.55
N CYS A 73 13.73 15.46 -0.49
CA CYS A 73 14.37 16.50 0.27
C CYS A 73 15.83 16.13 0.58
N ARG A 74 16.61 17.06 1.09
CA ARG A 74 18.02 16.82 1.45
C ARG A 74 18.27 17.29 2.86
N ARG A 75 18.97 16.45 3.61
CA ARG A 75 19.62 16.88 4.84
C ARG A 75 21.13 16.72 4.63
N TRP A 76 21.85 17.87 4.52
CA TRP A 76 23.26 17.90 4.14
C TRP A 76 23.42 17.28 2.73
N PHE A 77 24.21 16.21 2.62
CA PHE A 77 24.44 15.50 1.36
C PHE A 77 23.59 14.22 1.20
N ARG A 78 22.71 13.92 2.18
CA ARG A 78 21.90 12.69 2.14
C ARG A 78 20.56 12.95 1.47
N PRO A 79 20.23 12.22 0.40
CA PRO A 79 18.91 12.28 -0.21
C PRO A 79 17.89 11.62 0.71
N LEU A 80 16.81 12.32 1.02
CA LEU A 80 15.73 11.86 1.87
C LEU A 80 14.39 11.99 1.16
N CYS A 81 13.40 11.28 1.68
CA CYS A 81 11.99 11.37 1.29
C CYS A 81 11.14 11.81 2.47
N ALA A 82 10.29 12.80 2.25
CA ALA A 82 9.25 13.24 3.18
C ALA A 82 7.87 12.78 2.69
N PHE A 83 7.06 12.21 3.60
CA PHE A 83 5.65 11.95 3.37
C PHE A 83 4.84 13.15 3.81
N GLN A 84 3.84 13.51 3.02
CA GLN A 84 2.87 14.55 3.38
C GLN A 84 1.45 14.05 3.12
N LEU A 85 0.52 14.42 4.01
CA LEU A 85 -0.91 14.34 3.82
C LEU A 85 -1.47 15.77 3.80
N ASP A 86 -2.14 16.15 2.72
CA ASP A 86 -2.67 17.51 2.51
C ASP A 86 -1.65 18.64 2.79
N GLY A 87 -0.39 18.41 2.41
CA GLY A 87 0.71 19.35 2.62
C GLY A 87 1.32 19.32 4.04
N VAL A 88 0.75 18.56 4.97
CA VAL A 88 1.28 18.41 6.34
C VAL A 88 2.20 17.20 6.43
N GLN A 89 3.39 17.36 6.99
CA GLN A 89 4.37 16.31 7.17
C GLN A 89 4.28 15.70 8.59
N PRO A 90 3.69 14.50 8.76
CA PRO A 90 3.53 13.88 10.08
C PRO A 90 4.78 13.14 10.57
N PHE A 91 5.70 12.77 9.67
CA PHE A 91 6.88 11.96 9.97
C PHE A 91 8.18 12.70 9.71
N THR A 92 9.23 12.27 10.38
CA THR A 92 10.60 12.64 9.99
C THR A 92 10.94 11.99 8.65
N PRO A 93 11.65 12.69 7.74
CA PRO A 93 12.08 12.14 6.47
C PRO A 93 12.95 10.88 6.64
N LEU A 94 12.75 9.90 5.77
CA LEU A 94 13.53 8.67 5.69
C LEU A 94 14.48 8.71 4.49
N ALA A 95 15.33 7.68 4.34
CA ALA A 95 16.19 7.57 3.17
C ALA A 95 15.36 7.50 1.88
N LEU A 96 15.87 8.07 0.79
CA LEU A 96 15.14 8.12 -0.49
C LEU A 96 14.80 6.70 -1.01
N SER A 97 15.66 5.72 -0.73
CA SER A 97 15.43 4.30 -1.06
C SER A 97 14.24 3.67 -0.32
N GLU A 98 13.80 4.26 0.78
CA GLU A 98 12.66 3.80 1.57
C GLU A 98 11.34 4.49 1.17
N ALA A 99 11.32 5.29 0.11
CA ALA A 99 10.18 6.14 -0.23
C ALA A 99 8.90 5.33 -0.50
N PHE A 100 8.99 4.16 -1.14
CA PHE A 100 7.83 3.31 -1.36
C PHE A 100 7.33 2.66 -0.06
N ALA A 101 8.22 2.19 0.80
CA ALA A 101 7.85 1.69 2.13
C ALA A 101 7.21 2.80 2.98
N LEU A 102 7.72 4.03 2.89
CA LEU A 102 7.15 5.20 3.56
C LEU A 102 5.75 5.53 3.03
N PHE A 103 5.49 5.35 1.73
CA PHE A 103 4.15 5.46 1.15
C PHE A 103 3.19 4.47 1.79
N GLU A 104 3.55 3.18 1.87
CA GLU A 104 2.73 2.14 2.47
C GLU A 104 2.43 2.40 3.96
N TRP A 105 3.44 2.79 4.72
CA TRP A 105 3.27 3.14 6.14
C TRP A 105 2.45 4.41 6.33
N GLY A 106 2.64 5.38 5.45
CA GLY A 106 1.87 6.62 5.43
C GLY A 106 0.38 6.37 5.18
N LEU A 107 0.04 5.46 4.26
CA LEU A 107 -1.36 5.06 4.04
C LEU A 107 -1.98 4.39 5.27
N ASN A 108 -1.22 3.50 5.96
CA ASN A 108 -1.68 2.94 7.22
C ASN A 108 -1.99 4.02 8.26
N TRP A 109 -1.09 4.99 8.37
CA TRP A 109 -1.28 6.12 9.27
C TRP A 109 -2.49 6.98 8.87
N CYS A 110 -2.69 7.27 7.58
CA CYS A 110 -3.87 8.00 7.11
C CYS A 110 -5.16 7.33 7.56
N VAL A 111 -5.28 6.02 7.36
CA VAL A 111 -6.47 5.27 7.76
C VAL A 111 -6.64 5.27 9.28
N THR A 112 -5.60 4.94 10.05
CA THR A 112 -5.72 4.84 11.51
C THR A 112 -5.96 6.17 12.20
N SER A 113 -5.51 7.28 11.61
CA SER A 113 -5.61 8.62 12.21
C SER A 113 -6.86 9.39 11.78
N HIS A 114 -7.53 8.99 10.69
CA HIS A 114 -8.63 9.78 10.13
C HIS A 114 -9.93 8.97 9.92
N CYS A 115 -9.87 7.63 9.95
CA CYS A 115 -11.04 6.79 9.69
C CYS A 115 -11.58 6.17 10.97
N HIS A 116 -12.31 6.95 11.74
CA HIS A 116 -12.85 6.54 13.06
C HIS A 116 -14.22 5.87 12.99
N GLN A 117 -14.81 5.75 11.79
CA GLN A 117 -16.08 5.07 11.58
C GLN A 117 -15.98 3.53 11.68
N TRP A 118 -14.79 2.97 11.67
CA TRP A 118 -14.54 1.54 11.82
C TRP A 118 -13.74 1.23 13.09
N VAL A 119 -13.97 0.06 13.65
CA VAL A 119 -13.04 -0.52 14.62
C VAL A 119 -11.83 -1.06 13.86
N THR A 120 -10.66 -0.50 14.13
CA THR A 120 -9.42 -0.89 13.45
C THR A 120 -8.64 -1.86 14.32
N LEU A 121 -8.35 -3.05 13.79
CA LEU A 121 -7.50 -4.05 14.42
C LEU A 121 -6.19 -4.18 13.65
N HIS A 122 -5.07 -4.28 14.36
CA HIS A 122 -3.79 -4.65 13.74
C HIS A 122 -3.75 -6.16 13.48
N ALA A 123 -4.35 -6.58 12.39
CA ALA A 123 -4.51 -7.98 12.02
C ALA A 123 -4.51 -8.14 10.49
N ALA A 124 -4.08 -9.30 9.99
CA ALA A 124 -4.38 -9.69 8.62
C ALA A 124 -5.78 -10.32 8.57
N VAL A 125 -6.45 -10.18 7.45
CA VAL A 125 -7.74 -10.82 7.21
C VAL A 125 -7.83 -11.32 5.79
N LEU A 126 -8.27 -12.58 5.66
CA LEU A 126 -8.50 -13.26 4.40
C LEU A 126 -9.90 -13.83 4.37
N GLU A 127 -10.43 -13.98 3.17
CA GLU A 127 -11.77 -14.51 2.95
C GLU A 127 -11.73 -15.77 2.11
N ARG A 128 -12.60 -16.72 2.44
CA ARG A 128 -12.91 -17.87 1.61
C ARG A 128 -14.36 -18.30 1.83
N ASP A 129 -15.07 -18.53 0.73
CA ASP A 129 -16.45 -19.02 0.74
C ASP A 129 -17.41 -18.15 1.57
N GLY A 130 -17.26 -16.81 1.50
CA GLY A 130 -18.07 -15.84 2.21
C GLY A 130 -17.74 -15.69 3.70
N ARG A 131 -16.65 -16.31 4.18
CA ARG A 131 -16.22 -16.24 5.58
C ARG A 131 -14.85 -15.61 5.71
N ALA A 132 -14.71 -14.65 6.62
CA ALA A 132 -13.44 -14.00 6.92
C ALA A 132 -12.74 -14.69 8.10
N VAL A 133 -11.42 -14.84 7.97
CA VAL A 133 -10.53 -15.25 9.07
C VAL A 133 -9.64 -14.07 9.40
N ILE A 134 -9.71 -13.61 10.65
CA ILE A 134 -8.88 -12.52 11.19
C ILE A 134 -7.71 -13.15 11.93
N LEU A 135 -6.51 -12.73 11.62
CA LEU A 135 -5.24 -13.21 12.15
C LEU A 135 -4.57 -12.12 13.01
N PRO A 136 -5.02 -11.89 14.24
CA PRO A 136 -4.33 -10.98 15.16
C PRO A 136 -3.06 -11.67 15.66
N ALA A 137 -1.94 -10.94 15.63
CA ALA A 137 -0.70 -11.48 16.16
C ALA A 137 0.32 -10.37 16.43
N PRO A 138 1.24 -10.54 17.38
CA PRO A 138 2.32 -9.61 17.62
C PRO A 138 3.21 -9.42 16.37
N PRO A 139 3.90 -8.28 16.24
CA PRO A 139 4.92 -8.10 15.20
C PRO A 139 5.96 -9.23 15.23
N GLY A 140 6.34 -9.74 14.04
CA GLY A 140 7.34 -10.81 13.93
C GLY A 140 6.82 -12.25 14.12
N SER A 141 5.54 -12.44 14.38
CA SER A 141 4.92 -13.77 14.57
C SER A 141 4.71 -14.59 13.28
N GLY A 142 5.04 -14.02 12.12
CA GLY A 142 4.81 -14.67 10.81
C GLY A 142 3.42 -14.42 10.20
N LYS A 143 2.65 -13.47 10.72
CA LYS A 143 1.31 -13.11 10.23
C LYS A 143 1.26 -12.87 8.72
N SER A 144 2.09 -11.94 8.19
CA SER A 144 2.15 -11.61 6.76
C SER A 144 2.64 -12.79 5.91
N THR A 145 3.56 -13.61 6.44
CA THR A 145 4.01 -14.83 5.77
C THR A 145 2.87 -15.84 5.63
N LEU A 146 2.09 -16.06 6.69
CA LEU A 146 0.90 -16.92 6.66
C LEU A 146 -0.16 -16.33 5.73
N CYS A 147 -0.39 -15.03 5.79
CA CYS A 147 -1.31 -14.31 4.91
C CYS A 147 -0.98 -14.58 3.43
N ALA A 148 0.26 -14.30 3.01
CA ALA A 148 0.71 -14.58 1.65
C ALA A 148 0.59 -16.07 1.27
N ALA A 149 0.97 -16.98 2.15
CA ALA A 149 0.87 -18.42 1.91
C ALA A 149 -0.58 -18.90 1.71
N LEU A 150 -1.55 -18.29 2.39
CA LEU A 150 -2.96 -18.58 2.21
C LEU A 150 -3.50 -18.00 0.88
N MET A 151 -3.04 -16.82 0.47
CA MET A 151 -3.40 -16.24 -0.83
C MET A 151 -3.03 -17.18 -1.98
N PHE A 152 -1.84 -17.77 -1.96
CA PHE A 152 -1.41 -18.78 -2.96
C PHE A 152 -2.16 -20.11 -2.87
N ARG A 153 -3.03 -20.27 -1.87
CA ARG A 153 -3.96 -21.41 -1.72
C ARG A 153 -5.42 -21.05 -2.01
N GLY A 154 -5.63 -19.93 -2.69
CA GLY A 154 -6.93 -19.48 -3.16
C GLY A 154 -7.77 -18.73 -2.13
N TRP A 155 -7.16 -18.25 -1.03
CA TRP A 155 -7.81 -17.29 -0.15
C TRP A 155 -7.73 -15.88 -0.73
N ARG A 156 -8.79 -15.12 -0.64
CA ARG A 156 -8.83 -13.72 -1.06
C ARG A 156 -8.34 -12.82 0.04
N LEU A 157 -7.35 -11.98 -0.25
CA LEU A 157 -6.87 -10.96 0.68
C LEU A 157 -7.94 -9.89 0.89
N LEU A 158 -8.29 -9.62 2.13
CA LEU A 158 -9.07 -8.45 2.50
C LEU A 158 -8.20 -7.36 3.12
N SER A 159 -7.18 -7.72 3.91
CA SER A 159 -6.15 -6.80 4.40
C SER A 159 -4.97 -7.58 5.02
N ASP A 160 -3.76 -7.00 5.05
CA ASP A 160 -2.62 -7.59 5.79
C ASP A 160 -2.35 -6.91 7.14
N GLU A 161 -2.47 -5.59 7.24
CA GLU A 161 -2.08 -4.85 8.44
C GLU A 161 -3.25 -4.21 9.20
N LEU A 162 -4.29 -3.76 8.48
CA LEU A 162 -5.43 -3.03 9.06
C LEU A 162 -6.74 -3.73 8.74
N THR A 163 -7.27 -4.47 9.70
CA THR A 163 -8.63 -5.01 9.61
C THR A 163 -9.62 -3.94 10.07
N LEU A 164 -10.51 -3.54 9.15
CA LEU A 164 -11.55 -2.54 9.41
C LEU A 164 -12.87 -3.26 9.65
N LEU A 165 -13.44 -3.12 10.85
CA LEU A 165 -14.72 -3.73 11.22
C LEU A 165 -15.78 -2.65 11.33
N GLU A 166 -16.91 -2.89 10.67
CA GLU A 166 -18.10 -2.06 10.85
C GLU A 166 -18.74 -2.37 12.21
N PRO A 167 -18.88 -1.38 13.10
CA PRO A 167 -19.31 -1.63 14.47
C PRO A 167 -20.72 -2.22 14.59
N GLU A 168 -21.63 -1.83 13.71
CA GLU A 168 -23.04 -2.24 13.78
C GLU A 168 -23.27 -3.65 13.23
N SER A 169 -22.69 -3.97 12.08
CA SER A 169 -22.89 -5.26 11.41
C SER A 169 -21.87 -6.32 11.78
N GLY A 170 -20.71 -5.92 12.29
CA GLY A 170 -19.55 -6.78 12.52
C GLY A 170 -18.88 -7.26 11.23
N LEU A 171 -19.26 -6.70 10.06
CA LEU A 171 -18.66 -7.05 8.78
C LEU A 171 -17.29 -6.44 8.62
N VAL A 172 -16.42 -7.15 7.90
CA VAL A 172 -15.09 -6.65 7.53
C VAL A 172 -15.23 -5.76 6.29
N MET A 173 -14.75 -4.52 6.39
CA MET A 173 -14.56 -3.65 5.24
C MET A 173 -13.21 -3.99 4.58
N PRO A 174 -13.21 -4.48 3.33
CA PRO A 174 -11.96 -4.82 2.65
C PRO A 174 -11.09 -3.58 2.40
N CYS A 175 -9.81 -3.70 2.75
CA CYS A 175 -8.77 -2.72 2.41
C CYS A 175 -7.55 -3.48 1.87
N PRO A 176 -7.70 -4.18 0.72
CA PRO A 176 -6.63 -4.99 0.17
C PRO A 176 -5.50 -4.08 -0.34
N ARG A 177 -4.31 -4.34 0.17
CA ARG A 177 -3.05 -3.72 -0.27
C ARG A 177 -1.97 -4.79 -0.35
N PRO A 178 -0.83 -4.53 -1.00
CA PRO A 178 0.27 -5.47 -1.04
C PRO A 178 0.65 -5.97 0.35
N VAL A 179 0.95 -7.27 0.45
CA VAL A 179 1.35 -7.89 1.73
C VAL A 179 2.75 -7.45 2.09
N SER A 180 2.95 -6.87 3.26
CA SER A 180 4.26 -6.40 3.74
C SER A 180 5.11 -7.55 4.25
N LEU A 181 5.99 -8.09 3.39
CA LEU A 181 6.94 -9.12 3.77
C LEU A 181 8.23 -8.51 4.33
N LYS A 182 8.86 -9.19 5.31
CA LYS A 182 10.04 -8.68 5.99
C LYS A 182 11.09 -9.77 6.18
N ASN A 183 12.35 -9.44 5.91
CA ASN A 183 13.50 -10.31 6.17
C ASN A 183 13.31 -11.72 5.53
N ILE A 184 13.48 -12.77 6.31
CA ILE A 184 13.39 -14.16 5.86
C ILE A 184 12.03 -14.51 5.21
N SER A 185 10.95 -13.80 5.54
CA SER A 185 9.64 -14.07 4.93
C SER A 185 9.62 -13.78 3.42
N ILE A 186 10.46 -12.89 2.94
CA ILE A 186 10.62 -12.59 1.51
C ILE A 186 11.15 -13.85 0.80
N ASP A 187 12.20 -14.46 1.34
CA ASP A 187 12.82 -15.65 0.75
C ASP A 187 11.90 -16.87 0.82
N VAL A 188 11.21 -17.04 1.96
CA VAL A 188 10.22 -18.12 2.16
C VAL A 188 9.09 -18.03 1.12
N ILE A 189 8.60 -16.83 0.83
CA ILE A 189 7.53 -16.68 -0.18
C ILE A 189 8.08 -16.85 -1.58
N ARG A 190 9.26 -16.33 -1.91
CA ARG A 190 9.91 -16.56 -3.22
C ARG A 190 10.12 -18.03 -3.51
N GLU A 191 10.57 -18.80 -2.54
CA GLU A 191 10.79 -20.24 -2.69
C GLU A 191 9.47 -21.01 -2.91
N ARG A 192 8.41 -20.63 -2.21
CA ARG A 192 7.12 -21.34 -2.26
C ARG A 192 6.19 -20.88 -3.36
N ALA A 193 6.36 -19.67 -3.86
CA ALA A 193 5.59 -19.07 -4.93
C ALA A 193 6.53 -18.30 -5.88
N PRO A 194 7.30 -19.01 -6.73
CA PRO A 194 8.31 -18.40 -7.62
C PRO A 194 7.74 -17.36 -8.57
N ASP A 195 6.47 -17.50 -8.95
CA ASP A 195 5.77 -16.59 -9.86
C ASP A 195 5.16 -15.36 -9.13
N CYS A 196 5.40 -15.20 -7.83
CA CYS A 196 4.88 -14.06 -7.09
C CYS A 196 5.60 -12.76 -7.48
N THR A 197 4.83 -11.69 -7.56
CA THR A 197 5.38 -10.33 -7.74
C THR A 197 5.92 -9.83 -6.40
N ILE A 198 7.19 -9.47 -6.35
CA ILE A 198 7.84 -8.83 -5.21
C ILE A 198 8.15 -7.38 -5.59
N GLY A 199 7.77 -6.45 -4.75
CA GLY A 199 8.00 -5.02 -4.94
C GLY A 199 9.46 -4.60 -4.75
N PRO A 200 9.74 -3.29 -4.90
CA PRO A 200 11.05 -2.74 -4.58
C PRO A 200 11.44 -3.03 -3.14
N LEU A 201 12.66 -3.53 -2.94
CA LEU A 201 13.18 -3.81 -1.61
C LEU A 201 13.65 -2.52 -0.93
N ALA A 202 13.16 -2.24 0.26
CA ALA A 202 13.70 -1.23 1.17
C ALA A 202 14.64 -1.93 2.15
N HIS A 203 15.93 -1.66 2.02
CA HIS A 203 16.97 -2.14 2.93
C HIS A 203 17.16 -1.11 4.06
N ASP A 204 17.77 -1.54 5.15
CA ASP A 204 18.15 -0.66 6.27
C ASP A 204 16.98 0.06 6.98
N THR A 205 15.76 -0.44 6.84
CA THR A 205 14.63 0.06 7.63
C THR A 205 14.80 -0.34 9.10
N GLN A 206 14.10 0.33 10.02
CA GLN A 206 14.07 -0.08 11.44
C GLN A 206 13.57 -1.52 11.65
N LYS A 207 12.89 -2.09 10.65
CA LYS A 207 12.36 -3.47 10.66
C LYS A 207 13.20 -4.44 9.81
N GLY A 208 14.37 -4.01 9.35
CA GLY A 208 15.23 -4.75 8.41
C GLY A 208 14.79 -4.56 6.95
N THR A 209 15.00 -5.56 6.10
CA THR A 209 14.56 -5.51 4.69
C THR A 209 13.05 -5.72 4.59
N VAL A 210 12.37 -4.84 3.84
CA VAL A 210 10.92 -4.87 3.60
C VAL A 210 10.66 -4.94 2.09
N ALA A 211 9.67 -5.74 1.67
CA ALA A 211 9.16 -5.85 0.31
C ALA A 211 7.65 -5.67 0.31
#